data_1601f48b4515de35db0c6a3ac18fa418
#
_entry.id   1601f48b4515de35db0c6a3ac18fa418
#
_cell.length_a   1.000
_cell.length_b   1.000
_cell.length_c   1.000
_cell.angle_alpha   90.00
_cell.angle_beta   90.00
_cell.angle_gamma   90.00
#
_symmetry.space_group_name_H-M   'P 1'
#
loop_
_entity.id
_entity.type
_entity.pdbx_description
1 polymer ?
#
loop_
_entity_poly.entity_id
_entity_poly.type
_entity_poly.pdbx_seq_one_letter_code
_entity_poly.pdbx_strand_id
1 'polypeptide(L)'
;MKKILFLVLFSLLSVTSFSQQTNKKGSYYITWGYNRSAYADSDIRFVGPGYDFTLLDAKALDFPTPLSEFKTYVDPGLLSIPQFNFHAGYFIKDNLSISIGWDHMKYVVTDGQTVKVSGYVNPQTSSPAIAVDPAYVGTFNQTPLVLDPNKFVHLEHTDGYNYATVELEHFNPVYQSKKSRFAIDWMQGVGVGALVPRSDVHVFGVGQNNFWNLAGAGASVKTGLKFNFSKLLFFETTLKTGATKLWDIHTTGRSVDHAEQAIYFVEFYGALGFTIGGKSK
;
A
#
# COMPACT_ATOMS: atom_id res chain seq x y z
N MET A 1 2.84 24.83 22.56
CA MET A 1 3.32 23.57 21.98
C MET A 1 3.27 23.53 20.45
N LYS A 2 2.19 24.00 19.75
CA LYS A 2 2.08 23.97 18.27
C LYS A 2 3.15 24.79 17.51
N LYS A 3 3.66 25.89 18.08
CA LYS A 3 4.69 26.75 17.43
C LYS A 3 6.11 26.17 17.51
N ILE A 4 6.41 25.34 18.50
CA ILE A 4 7.73 24.70 18.66
C ILE A 4 7.90 23.54 17.69
N LEU A 5 6.82 22.82 17.38
CA LEU A 5 6.84 21.73 16.40
C LEU A 5 7.14 22.21 14.98
N PHE A 6 6.64 23.43 14.63
CA PHE A 6 6.88 24.03 13.31
C PHE A 6 8.33 24.53 13.15
N LEU A 7 8.95 25.02 14.23
CA LEU A 7 10.34 25.47 14.21
C LEU A 7 11.35 24.34 14.14
N VAL A 8 11.04 23.18 14.75
CA VAL A 8 11.89 21.98 14.66
C VAL A 8 11.83 21.37 13.24
N LEU A 9 10.68 21.41 12.56
CA LEU A 9 10.59 20.96 11.17
C LEU A 9 11.36 21.87 10.17
N PHE A 10 11.48 23.16 10.46
CA PHE A 10 12.14 24.11 9.57
C PHE A 10 13.67 24.22 9.77
N SER A 11 14.19 23.91 10.96
CA SER A 11 15.62 23.95 11.27
C SER A 11 16.43 22.77 10.72
N LEU A 12 15.76 21.70 10.27
CA LEU A 12 16.40 20.53 9.66
C LEU A 12 16.75 20.69 8.16
N LEU A 13 16.40 21.82 7.55
CA LEU A 13 16.55 22.07 6.11
C LEU A 13 17.87 22.71 5.67
N SER A 14 18.82 22.99 6.59
CA SER A 14 20.03 23.75 6.25
C SER A 14 21.35 23.11 6.67
N VAL A 15 21.57 21.85 6.26
CA VAL A 15 22.93 21.29 6.27
C VAL A 15 23.45 21.25 4.84
N THR A 16 24.07 22.33 4.37
CA THR A 16 24.86 22.33 3.12
C THR A 16 26.16 21.63 3.35
N SER A 17 26.23 20.34 3.09
CA SER A 17 27.47 19.58 3.05
C SER A 17 28.01 19.53 1.62
N PHE A 18 29.30 19.86 1.43
CA PHE A 18 30.03 19.62 0.18
C PHE A 18 30.23 18.13 -0.01
N SER A 19 29.28 17.47 -0.65
CA SER A 19 29.30 16.03 -0.94
C SER A 19 29.56 15.79 -2.43
N GLN A 20 30.23 14.70 -2.74
CA GLN A 20 30.18 14.16 -4.11
C GLN A 20 28.73 13.73 -4.38
N GLN A 21 28.03 14.54 -5.13
CA GLN A 21 26.61 14.44 -5.37
C GLN A 21 26.28 13.15 -6.12
N THR A 22 25.61 12.21 -5.45
CA THR A 22 25.19 10.94 -6.02
C THR A 22 23.87 11.08 -6.79
N ASN A 23 23.04 12.07 -6.42
CA ASN A 23 21.69 12.29 -6.92
C ASN A 23 21.69 13.48 -7.90
N LYS A 24 22.26 13.31 -9.09
CA LYS A 24 22.43 14.39 -10.06
C LYS A 24 21.26 14.51 -11.03
N LYS A 25 20.90 15.74 -11.36
CA LYS A 25 19.99 16.04 -12.46
C LYS A 25 20.35 15.25 -13.72
N GLY A 26 19.36 14.66 -14.38
CA GLY A 26 19.55 13.85 -15.59
C GLY A 26 19.91 12.40 -15.33
N SER A 27 20.02 11.96 -14.06
CA SER A 27 20.16 10.54 -13.72
C SER A 27 18.80 9.88 -13.60
N TYR A 28 18.76 8.60 -13.92
CA TYR A 28 17.65 7.70 -13.67
C TYR A 28 18.03 6.72 -12.56
N TYR A 29 17.05 6.22 -11.86
CA TYR A 29 17.23 5.09 -10.95
C TYR A 29 16.08 4.11 -11.05
N ILE A 30 16.37 2.86 -10.69
CA ILE A 30 15.36 1.82 -10.47
C ILE A 30 15.66 1.16 -9.13
N THR A 31 14.60 0.77 -8.41
CA THR A 31 14.71 0.00 -7.17
C THR A 31 13.78 -1.21 -7.22
N TRP A 32 14.20 -2.27 -6.54
CA TRP A 32 13.39 -3.43 -6.23
C TRP A 32 13.64 -3.84 -4.80
N GLY A 33 12.56 -4.06 -4.06
CA GLY A 33 12.64 -4.44 -2.66
C GLY A 33 11.41 -5.16 -2.16
N TYR A 34 11.39 -5.42 -0.85
CA TYR A 34 10.31 -6.14 -0.20
C TYR A 34 9.82 -5.38 1.02
N ASN A 35 8.52 -5.48 1.27
CA ASN A 35 7.83 -4.71 2.31
C ASN A 35 7.16 -5.57 3.37
N ARG A 36 6.76 -4.85 4.42
CA ARG A 36 5.80 -5.27 5.45
C ARG A 36 4.89 -4.10 5.72
N SER A 37 3.61 -4.39 5.94
CA SER A 37 2.59 -3.37 6.12
C SER A 37 1.79 -3.59 7.40
N ALA A 38 1.23 -2.51 7.91
CA ALA A 38 0.26 -2.53 9.00
C ALA A 38 -0.89 -1.58 8.64
N TYR A 39 -2.08 -1.94 9.06
CA TYR A 39 -3.31 -1.25 8.70
C TYR A 39 -4.08 -0.82 9.94
N ALA A 40 -4.70 0.35 9.89
CA ALA A 40 -5.68 0.74 10.88
C ALA A 40 -6.99 -0.05 10.68
N ASP A 41 -7.74 -0.27 11.75
CA ASP A 41 -9.11 -0.78 11.65
C ASP A 41 -9.92 0.16 10.76
N SER A 42 -10.83 -0.38 9.96
CA SER A 42 -11.54 0.41 8.96
C SER A 42 -12.98 -0.05 8.74
N ASP A 43 -13.83 0.89 8.34
CA ASP A 43 -15.19 0.59 7.95
C ASP A 43 -15.22 0.07 6.51
N ILE A 44 -15.98 -1.00 6.27
CA ILE A 44 -16.16 -1.62 4.96
C ILE A 44 -17.65 -1.68 4.65
N ARG A 45 -18.09 -0.92 3.64
CA ARG A 45 -19.50 -0.92 3.20
C ARG A 45 -19.66 -1.85 2.01
N PHE A 46 -20.67 -2.71 2.07
CA PHE A 46 -21.08 -3.63 1.01
C PHE A 46 -22.43 -3.22 0.48
N VAL A 47 -22.54 -3.05 -0.83
CA VAL A 47 -23.75 -2.56 -1.51
C VAL A 47 -24.11 -3.49 -2.66
N GLY A 48 -25.39 -3.83 -2.76
CA GLY A 48 -25.95 -4.59 -3.86
C GLY A 48 -27.47 -4.68 -3.78
N PRO A 49 -28.14 -5.22 -4.81
CA PRO A 49 -29.57 -5.43 -4.77
C PRO A 49 -29.98 -6.32 -3.58
N GLY A 50 -30.71 -5.75 -2.65
CA GLY A 50 -31.18 -6.45 -1.46
C GLY A 50 -30.30 -6.30 -0.23
N TYR A 51 -29.19 -5.58 -0.31
CA TYR A 51 -28.38 -5.29 0.86
C TYR A 51 -27.61 -3.97 0.74
N ASP A 52 -27.44 -3.31 1.88
CA ASP A 52 -26.53 -2.19 2.07
C ASP A 52 -26.14 -2.23 3.56
N PHE A 53 -24.93 -2.69 3.84
CA PHE A 53 -24.45 -2.79 5.21
C PHE A 53 -22.98 -2.43 5.33
N THR A 54 -22.61 -1.96 6.51
CA THR A 54 -21.23 -1.57 6.84
C THR A 54 -20.73 -2.40 8.01
N LEU A 55 -19.59 -3.01 7.84
CA LEU A 55 -18.75 -3.57 8.91
C LEU A 55 -18.01 -2.40 9.55
N LEU A 56 -18.18 -2.18 10.85
CA LEU A 56 -17.54 -1.08 11.57
C LEU A 56 -16.26 -1.58 12.25
N ASP A 57 -15.17 -0.80 12.12
CA ASP A 57 -13.87 -1.08 12.74
C ASP A 57 -13.33 -2.49 12.45
N ALA A 58 -13.49 -2.98 11.22
CA ALA A 58 -12.99 -4.29 10.81
C ALA A 58 -11.46 -4.32 10.83
N LYS A 59 -10.90 -5.33 11.49
CA LYS A 59 -9.46 -5.56 11.57
C LYS A 59 -8.95 -6.28 10.35
N ALA A 60 -7.81 -5.81 9.83
CA ALA A 60 -7.10 -6.47 8.77
C ALA A 60 -5.61 -6.58 9.09
N LEU A 61 -4.99 -7.59 8.54
CA LEU A 61 -3.59 -7.94 8.79
C LEU A 61 -2.80 -7.96 7.48
N ASP A 62 -1.52 -7.77 7.63
CA ASP A 62 -0.54 -8.11 6.61
C ASP A 62 -0.43 -9.64 6.48
N PHE A 63 -0.17 -10.13 5.26
CA PHE A 63 -0.01 -11.57 5.01
C PHE A 63 1.30 -11.86 4.27
N PRO A 64 2.45 -11.65 4.93
CA PRO A 64 3.74 -11.78 4.30
C PRO A 64 4.10 -13.22 3.94
N THR A 65 4.75 -13.42 2.81
CA THR A 65 5.44 -14.68 2.52
C THR A 65 6.47 -14.94 3.62
N PRO A 66 6.50 -16.13 4.24
CA PRO A 66 7.46 -16.46 5.28
C PRO A 66 8.92 -16.36 4.81
N LEU A 67 9.81 -15.80 5.64
CA LEU A 67 11.24 -15.73 5.32
C LEU A 67 11.90 -17.11 5.18
N SER A 68 11.29 -18.17 5.73
CA SER A 68 11.71 -19.55 5.51
C SER A 68 11.59 -19.99 4.04
N GLU A 69 10.74 -19.32 3.26
CA GLU A 69 10.58 -19.51 1.83
C GLU A 69 11.56 -18.62 1.04
N PHE A 70 12.83 -18.60 1.45
CA PHE A 70 13.85 -17.71 0.88
C PHE A 70 13.96 -17.80 -0.65
N LYS A 71 13.73 -18.97 -1.23
CA LYS A 71 13.73 -19.17 -2.69
C LYS A 71 12.75 -18.20 -3.38
N THR A 72 11.59 -17.97 -2.80
CA THR A 72 10.55 -17.08 -3.36
C THR A 72 11.02 -15.62 -3.47
N TYR A 73 11.98 -15.22 -2.64
CA TYR A 73 12.53 -13.85 -2.64
C TYR A 73 13.68 -13.63 -3.63
N VAL A 74 14.29 -14.70 -4.14
CA VAL A 74 15.51 -14.59 -4.99
C VAL A 74 15.38 -15.25 -6.35
N ASP A 75 14.39 -16.12 -6.55
CA ASP A 75 14.14 -16.76 -7.84
C ASP A 75 13.45 -15.77 -8.80
N PRO A 76 14.05 -15.44 -9.95
CA PRO A 76 13.49 -14.47 -10.90
C PRO A 76 12.05 -14.76 -11.34
N GLY A 77 11.63 -16.03 -11.36
CA GLY A 77 10.26 -16.44 -11.69
C GLY A 77 9.25 -16.24 -10.56
N LEU A 78 9.70 -15.93 -9.34
CA LEU A 78 8.87 -15.87 -8.13
C LEU A 78 8.93 -14.52 -7.41
N LEU A 79 9.75 -13.57 -7.87
CA LEU A 79 10.03 -12.29 -7.20
C LEU A 79 8.77 -11.44 -6.91
N SER A 80 7.68 -11.65 -7.64
CA SER A 80 6.43 -10.91 -7.48
C SER A 80 5.42 -11.62 -6.55
N ILE A 81 5.73 -12.80 -6.00
CA ILE A 81 4.86 -13.50 -5.06
C ILE A 81 4.91 -12.87 -3.66
N PRO A 82 6.12 -12.54 -3.11
CA PRO A 82 6.19 -11.77 -1.89
C PRO A 82 5.71 -10.34 -2.12
N GLN A 83 5.37 -9.65 -1.04
CA GLN A 83 5.11 -8.21 -1.08
C GLN A 83 6.36 -7.47 -1.52
N PHE A 84 6.27 -6.71 -2.62
CA PHE A 84 7.40 -6.01 -3.22
C PHE A 84 7.12 -4.55 -3.50
N ASN A 85 8.18 -3.75 -3.60
CA ASN A 85 8.17 -2.39 -4.10
C ASN A 85 9.07 -2.29 -5.33
N PHE A 86 8.54 -1.72 -6.37
CA PHE A 86 9.28 -1.33 -7.56
C PHE A 86 9.13 0.16 -7.79
N HIS A 87 10.24 0.90 -7.92
CA HIS A 87 10.21 2.30 -8.32
C HIS A 87 11.18 2.56 -9.47
N ALA A 88 10.78 3.46 -10.36
CA ALA A 88 11.63 3.99 -11.40
C ALA A 88 11.53 5.53 -11.39
N GLY A 89 12.68 6.20 -11.21
CA GLY A 89 12.70 7.64 -11.00
C GLY A 89 13.72 8.37 -11.87
N TYR A 90 13.50 9.66 -12.00
CA TYR A 90 14.34 10.58 -12.74
C TYR A 90 14.64 11.84 -11.92
N PHE A 91 15.89 12.20 -11.79
CA PHE A 91 16.32 13.42 -11.10
C PHE A 91 16.09 14.66 -11.98
N ILE A 92 15.00 15.38 -11.70
CA ILE A 92 14.62 16.63 -12.40
C ILE A 92 15.52 17.81 -12.00
N LYS A 93 16.07 17.76 -10.79
CA LYS A 93 17.12 18.66 -10.26
C LYS A 93 18.10 17.80 -9.44
N ASP A 94 19.22 18.38 -9.05
CA ASP A 94 20.11 17.76 -8.09
C ASP A 94 19.33 17.52 -6.79
N ASN A 95 19.37 16.28 -6.28
CA ASN A 95 18.68 15.81 -5.08
C ASN A 95 17.14 15.89 -5.13
N LEU A 96 16.52 16.13 -6.28
CA LEU A 96 15.06 16.12 -6.43
C LEU A 96 14.68 15.23 -7.62
N SER A 97 13.90 14.20 -7.35
CA SER A 97 13.39 13.27 -8.36
C SER A 97 11.88 13.25 -8.45
N ILE A 98 11.40 12.82 -9.60
CA ILE A 98 10.05 12.31 -9.80
C ILE A 98 10.15 10.81 -10.12
N SER A 99 9.29 10.00 -9.54
CA SER A 99 9.26 8.55 -9.78
C SER A 99 7.85 8.05 -10.03
N ILE A 100 7.78 6.90 -10.71
CA ILE A 100 6.62 6.03 -10.71
C ILE A 100 6.93 4.85 -9.80
N GLY A 101 5.93 4.39 -9.06
CA GLY A 101 6.05 3.29 -8.12
C GLY A 101 4.94 2.27 -8.29
N TRP A 102 5.25 1.04 -7.90
CA TRP A 102 4.29 -0.04 -7.74
C TRP A 102 4.56 -0.72 -6.40
N ASP A 103 3.70 -0.46 -5.42
CA ASP A 103 3.76 -1.08 -4.11
C ASP A 103 2.76 -2.23 -4.07
N HIS A 104 3.27 -3.45 -4.00
CA HIS A 104 2.49 -4.67 -3.90
C HIS A 104 2.41 -5.07 -2.43
N MET A 105 1.43 -4.56 -1.73
CA MET A 105 1.10 -4.91 -0.35
C MET A 105 0.09 -6.06 -0.31
N LYS A 106 -0.13 -6.66 0.87
CA LYS A 106 -1.17 -7.65 1.12
C LYS A 106 -2.06 -7.19 2.27
N TYR A 107 -3.36 -7.33 2.08
CA TYR A 107 -4.37 -6.89 3.03
C TYR A 107 -5.41 -8.00 3.20
N VAL A 108 -5.58 -8.48 4.44
CA VAL A 108 -6.51 -9.58 4.76
C VAL A 108 -7.40 -9.16 5.91
N VAL A 109 -8.68 -9.02 5.67
CA VAL A 109 -9.67 -8.87 6.75
C VAL A 109 -9.72 -10.17 7.54
N THR A 110 -9.59 -10.07 8.87
CA THR A 110 -9.50 -11.26 9.72
C THR A 110 -10.83 -12.02 9.76
N ASP A 111 -10.84 -13.23 9.23
CA ASP A 111 -12.01 -14.11 9.32
C ASP A 111 -12.30 -14.50 10.78
N GLY A 112 -13.58 -14.74 11.08
CA GLY A 112 -14.02 -15.16 12.42
C GLY A 112 -14.00 -14.07 13.48
N GLN A 113 -13.56 -12.84 13.16
CA GLN A 113 -13.68 -11.72 14.08
C GLN A 113 -15.15 -11.33 14.27
N THR A 114 -15.48 -10.79 15.44
CA THR A 114 -16.78 -10.16 15.68
C THR A 114 -16.67 -8.67 15.39
N VAL A 115 -17.49 -8.17 14.48
CA VAL A 115 -17.59 -6.75 14.13
C VAL A 115 -19.00 -6.22 14.40
N LYS A 116 -19.13 -4.92 14.61
CA LYS A 116 -20.43 -4.26 14.62
C LYS A 116 -20.89 -4.02 13.20
N VAL A 117 -22.11 -4.41 12.89
CA VAL A 117 -22.72 -4.24 11.57
C VAL A 117 -23.87 -3.24 11.66
N SER A 118 -23.94 -2.31 10.71
CA SER A 118 -25.05 -1.37 10.53
C SER A 118 -25.54 -1.42 9.09
N GLY A 119 -26.88 -1.29 8.90
CA GLY A 119 -27.50 -1.37 7.59
C GLY A 119 -28.54 -2.47 7.50
N TYR A 120 -28.71 -3.06 6.32
CA TYR A 120 -29.72 -4.10 6.13
C TYR A 120 -29.28 -5.17 5.12
N VAL A 121 -29.85 -6.36 5.27
CA VAL A 121 -29.79 -7.46 4.32
C VAL A 121 -31.19 -8.02 4.09
N ASN A 122 -31.70 -7.88 2.86
CA ASN A 122 -32.99 -8.40 2.44
C ASN A 122 -32.85 -9.14 1.09
N PRO A 123 -32.51 -10.43 1.10
CA PRO A 123 -32.23 -11.20 -0.10
C PRO A 123 -33.42 -11.34 -1.05
N GLN A 124 -34.64 -11.11 -0.58
CA GLN A 124 -35.85 -11.21 -1.42
C GLN A 124 -35.93 -10.11 -2.49
N THR A 125 -35.23 -9.01 -2.32
CA THR A 125 -35.14 -7.91 -3.31
C THR A 125 -33.93 -8.04 -4.23
N SER A 126 -33.05 -9.01 -4.02
CA SER A 126 -31.88 -9.28 -4.86
C SER A 126 -32.29 -9.93 -6.20
N SER A 127 -31.65 -9.51 -7.30
CA SER A 127 -31.87 -10.13 -8.62
C SER A 127 -30.54 -10.31 -9.36
N PRO A 128 -30.10 -11.55 -9.68
CA PRO A 128 -30.66 -12.80 -9.16
C PRO A 128 -30.55 -12.90 -7.63
N ALA A 129 -31.44 -13.63 -7.01
CA ALA A 129 -31.45 -13.79 -5.56
C ALA A 129 -30.18 -14.53 -5.11
N ILE A 130 -29.56 -14.02 -4.03
CA ILE A 130 -28.49 -14.71 -3.32
C ILE A 130 -29.10 -15.39 -2.09
N ALA A 131 -28.77 -16.66 -1.91
CA ALA A 131 -29.14 -17.37 -0.69
C ALA A 131 -28.33 -16.81 0.50
N VAL A 132 -29.02 -16.31 1.51
CA VAL A 132 -28.39 -15.77 2.73
C VAL A 132 -28.78 -16.61 3.92
N ASP A 133 -27.80 -16.98 4.75
CA ASP A 133 -28.05 -17.64 6.03
C ASP A 133 -28.97 -16.75 6.90
N PRO A 134 -30.06 -17.28 7.47
CA PRO A 134 -31.02 -16.49 8.24
C PRO A 134 -30.41 -15.66 9.38
N ALA A 135 -29.25 -16.06 9.91
CA ALA A 135 -28.53 -15.31 10.94
C ALA A 135 -28.02 -13.94 10.46
N TYR A 136 -27.91 -13.73 9.14
CA TYR A 136 -27.43 -12.50 8.54
C TYR A 136 -28.51 -11.73 7.77
N VAL A 137 -29.79 -12.09 7.96
CA VAL A 137 -30.94 -11.40 7.36
C VAL A 137 -31.55 -10.45 8.37
N GLY A 138 -31.81 -9.22 7.97
CA GLY A 138 -32.49 -8.22 8.81
C GLY A 138 -31.93 -6.82 8.69
N THR A 139 -32.31 -5.98 9.65
CA THR A 139 -31.79 -4.62 9.83
C THR A 139 -30.88 -4.59 11.06
N PHE A 140 -29.72 -4.04 10.89
CA PHE A 140 -28.65 -4.01 11.90
C PHE A 140 -28.37 -2.57 12.35
N ASN A 141 -28.19 -2.37 13.63
CA ASN A 141 -27.76 -1.10 14.21
C ASN A 141 -26.64 -1.36 15.21
N GLN A 142 -25.42 -1.32 14.74
CA GLN A 142 -24.20 -1.71 15.48
C GLN A 142 -24.32 -3.11 16.10
N THR A 143 -24.99 -4.02 15.40
CA THR A 143 -25.24 -5.39 15.87
C THR A 143 -23.94 -6.19 15.75
N PRO A 144 -23.47 -6.85 16.83
CA PRO A 144 -22.27 -7.68 16.74
C PRO A 144 -22.57 -8.95 15.93
N LEU A 145 -21.82 -9.15 14.85
CA LEU A 145 -21.89 -10.35 14.01
C LEU A 145 -20.49 -10.92 13.80
N VAL A 146 -20.41 -12.24 13.66
CA VAL A 146 -19.17 -12.94 13.34
C VAL A 146 -18.96 -12.90 11.82
N LEU A 147 -17.75 -12.55 11.36
CA LEU A 147 -17.38 -12.64 9.95
C LEU A 147 -17.07 -14.09 9.60
N ASP A 148 -18.12 -14.84 9.26
CA ASP A 148 -17.97 -16.20 8.72
C ASP A 148 -17.66 -16.10 7.22
N PRO A 149 -16.47 -16.55 6.76
CA PRO A 149 -16.04 -16.40 5.36
C PRO A 149 -16.92 -17.19 4.38
N ASN A 150 -17.60 -18.25 4.85
CA ASN A 150 -18.44 -19.09 4.00
C ASN A 150 -19.89 -18.62 3.93
N LYS A 151 -20.37 -17.84 4.93
CA LYS A 151 -21.80 -17.51 5.08
C LYS A 151 -22.08 -16.01 5.05
N PHE A 152 -21.11 -15.17 5.38
CA PHE A 152 -21.31 -13.74 5.49
C PHE A 152 -20.34 -12.96 4.60
N VAL A 153 -19.13 -12.67 5.08
CA VAL A 153 -18.13 -11.90 4.34
C VAL A 153 -16.75 -12.50 4.49
N HIS A 154 -16.07 -12.64 3.36
CA HIS A 154 -14.62 -12.78 3.23
C HIS A 154 -14.11 -11.65 2.34
N LEU A 155 -13.01 -11.00 2.71
CA LEU A 155 -12.36 -9.96 1.92
C LEU A 155 -10.85 -10.00 2.11
N GLU A 156 -10.15 -10.17 1.01
CA GLU A 156 -8.69 -10.04 1.00
C GLU A 156 -8.16 -9.47 -0.32
N HIS A 157 -6.99 -8.88 -0.24
CA HIS A 157 -6.16 -8.44 -1.36
C HIS A 157 -4.77 -9.09 -1.22
N THR A 158 -4.70 -10.41 -1.07
CA THR A 158 -3.44 -11.16 -0.88
C THR A 158 -2.66 -11.32 -2.16
N ASP A 159 -3.35 -11.34 -3.29
CA ASP A 159 -2.75 -11.32 -4.62
C ASP A 159 -2.38 -9.91 -5.07
N GLY A 160 -2.53 -8.94 -4.19
CA GLY A 160 -2.04 -7.58 -4.30
C GLY A 160 -3.04 -6.50 -3.88
N TYR A 161 -2.75 -5.83 -2.78
CA TYR A 161 -3.22 -4.48 -2.52
C TYR A 161 -2.26 -3.53 -3.23
N ASN A 162 -2.43 -3.41 -4.56
CA ASN A 162 -1.48 -2.71 -5.41
C ASN A 162 -1.74 -1.21 -5.43
N TYR A 163 -0.71 -0.43 -5.11
CA TYR A 163 -0.73 1.02 -5.14
C TYR A 163 0.25 1.54 -6.20
N ALA A 164 -0.30 1.94 -7.34
CA ALA A 164 0.45 2.54 -8.46
C ALA A 164 0.62 4.04 -8.23
N THR A 165 1.83 4.53 -8.04
CA THR A 165 2.13 5.89 -7.57
C THR A 165 2.90 6.73 -8.56
N VAL A 166 2.71 8.05 -8.45
CA VAL A 166 3.67 9.07 -8.90
C VAL A 166 4.14 9.81 -7.65
N GLU A 167 5.44 9.94 -7.49
CA GLU A 167 6.05 10.46 -6.27
C GLU A 167 7.05 11.57 -6.59
N LEU A 168 7.12 12.57 -5.72
CA LEU A 168 8.15 13.59 -5.69
C LEU A 168 9.05 13.34 -4.48
N GLU A 169 10.35 13.19 -4.70
CA GLU A 169 11.31 12.79 -3.68
C GLU A 169 12.46 13.76 -3.59
N HIS A 170 12.83 14.09 -2.36
CA HIS A 170 13.98 14.94 -2.05
C HIS A 170 15.01 14.17 -1.22
N PHE A 171 16.29 14.28 -1.59
CA PHE A 171 17.41 13.59 -0.98
C PHE A 171 18.35 14.60 -0.33
N ASN A 172 18.53 14.51 0.99
CA ASN A 172 19.45 15.36 1.74
C ASN A 172 20.70 14.57 2.09
N PRO A 173 21.88 14.92 1.58
CA PRO A 173 23.11 14.28 2.00
C PRO A 173 23.35 14.46 3.50
N VAL A 174 23.48 13.37 4.24
CA VAL A 174 23.73 13.39 5.70
C VAL A 174 25.12 12.87 6.06
N TYR A 175 25.70 12.03 5.21
CA TYR A 175 27.06 11.54 5.40
C TYR A 175 27.77 11.28 4.06
N GLN A 176 29.05 11.61 4.00
CA GLN A 176 29.93 11.27 2.88
C GLN A 176 31.29 10.83 3.39
N SER A 177 31.71 9.63 3.00
CA SER A 177 33.03 9.12 3.32
C SER A 177 34.13 9.92 2.60
N LYS A 178 35.19 10.29 3.32
CA LYS A 178 36.39 10.94 2.75
C LYS A 178 37.30 9.95 2.01
N LYS A 179 37.19 8.65 2.31
CA LYS A 179 38.11 7.60 1.81
C LYS A 179 37.47 6.68 0.77
N SER A 180 36.17 6.70 0.63
CA SER A 180 35.42 5.81 -0.25
C SER A 180 34.26 6.56 -0.94
N ARG A 181 33.56 5.86 -1.85
CA ARG A 181 32.37 6.40 -2.50
C ARG A 181 31.09 6.23 -1.66
N PHE A 182 31.22 5.75 -0.45
CA PHE A 182 30.09 5.54 0.43
C PHE A 182 29.49 6.87 0.89
N ALA A 183 28.17 7.01 0.74
CA ALA A 183 27.42 8.16 1.19
C ALA A 183 26.04 7.71 1.71
N ILE A 184 25.47 8.50 2.60
CA ILE A 184 24.13 8.30 3.11
C ILE A 184 23.33 9.58 2.84
N ASP A 185 22.16 9.41 2.23
CA ASP A 185 21.21 10.49 2.02
C ASP A 185 19.94 10.21 2.85
N TRP A 186 19.40 11.23 3.46
CA TRP A 186 18.05 11.20 4.02
C TRP A 186 17.06 11.53 2.92
N MET A 187 16.18 10.59 2.62
CA MET A 187 15.12 10.71 1.62
C MET A 187 13.80 11.10 2.28
N GLN A 188 13.06 11.98 1.62
CA GLN A 188 11.69 12.35 1.94
C GLN A 188 10.89 12.42 0.65
N GLY A 189 9.62 12.02 0.70
CA GLY A 189 8.79 12.06 -0.49
C GLY A 189 7.30 12.20 -0.17
N VAL A 190 6.59 12.64 -1.18
CA VAL A 190 5.12 12.68 -1.21
C VAL A 190 4.65 12.04 -2.50
N GLY A 191 3.54 11.33 -2.44
CA GLY A 191 3.00 10.60 -3.59
C GLY A 191 1.49 10.63 -3.64
N VAL A 192 0.99 10.48 -4.85
CA VAL A 192 -0.42 10.20 -5.14
C VAL A 192 -0.49 9.02 -6.09
N GLY A 193 -1.57 8.26 -6.04
CA GLY A 193 -1.65 7.08 -6.90
C GLY A 193 -3.03 6.45 -6.98
N ALA A 194 -3.11 5.44 -7.83
CA ALA A 194 -4.29 4.63 -8.08
C ALA A 194 -4.19 3.29 -7.35
N LEU A 195 -5.31 2.80 -6.85
CA LEU A 195 -5.44 1.46 -6.28
C LEU A 195 -5.94 0.50 -7.36
N VAL A 196 -5.12 -0.51 -7.64
CA VAL A 196 -5.42 -1.57 -8.63
C VAL A 196 -5.30 -2.93 -7.90
N PRO A 197 -6.19 -3.21 -6.94
CA PRO A 197 -6.12 -4.44 -6.18
C PRO A 197 -6.43 -5.65 -7.05
N ARG A 198 -5.89 -6.79 -6.64
CA ARG A 198 -6.33 -8.10 -7.05
C ARG A 198 -7.01 -8.76 -5.85
N SER A 199 -8.35 -8.77 -5.91
CA SER A 199 -9.18 -9.07 -4.75
C SER A 199 -9.76 -10.47 -4.81
N ASP A 200 -9.87 -11.10 -3.65
CA ASP A 200 -10.73 -12.23 -3.38
C ASP A 200 -11.80 -11.77 -2.38
N VAL A 201 -13.04 -11.67 -2.84
CA VAL A 201 -14.16 -11.20 -2.02
C VAL A 201 -15.37 -12.07 -2.21
N HIS A 202 -15.93 -12.51 -1.11
CA HIS A 202 -17.17 -13.28 -1.07
C HIS A 202 -18.17 -12.58 -0.15
N VAL A 203 -19.40 -12.45 -0.62
CA VAL A 203 -20.53 -11.93 0.16
C VAL A 203 -21.63 -12.98 0.15
N PHE A 204 -22.05 -13.45 1.33
CA PHE A 204 -23.01 -14.55 1.51
C PHE A 204 -22.58 -15.86 0.82
N GLY A 205 -21.25 -16.13 0.82
CA GLY A 205 -20.68 -17.31 0.15
C GLY A 205 -20.63 -17.22 -1.38
N VAL A 206 -21.02 -16.08 -1.96
CA VAL A 206 -20.93 -15.81 -3.40
C VAL A 206 -19.80 -14.83 -3.64
N GLY A 207 -18.87 -15.18 -4.50
CA GLY A 207 -17.76 -14.32 -4.78
C GLY A 207 -16.90 -14.81 -5.92
N GLN A 208 -15.85 -14.08 -6.18
CA GLN A 208 -14.91 -14.42 -7.23
C GLN A 208 -13.50 -14.01 -6.83
N ASN A 209 -12.56 -14.94 -7.02
CA ASN A 209 -11.14 -14.72 -6.84
C ASN A 209 -10.55 -13.93 -7.99
N ASN A 210 -9.51 -13.15 -7.69
CA ASN A 210 -8.60 -12.59 -8.68
C ASN A 210 -9.18 -11.54 -9.61
N PHE A 211 -10.09 -10.71 -9.14
CA PHE A 211 -10.49 -9.53 -9.88
C PHE A 211 -9.45 -8.44 -9.86
N TRP A 212 -9.01 -8.03 -11.03
CA TRP A 212 -8.27 -6.80 -11.23
C TRP A 212 -9.22 -5.68 -11.60
N ASN A 213 -9.19 -4.58 -10.85
CA ASN A 213 -9.91 -3.37 -11.25
C ASN A 213 -9.22 -2.10 -10.73
N LEU A 214 -9.52 -0.97 -11.35
CA LEU A 214 -9.15 0.34 -10.81
C LEU A 214 -10.17 0.69 -9.72
N ALA A 215 -9.86 0.34 -8.48
CA ALA A 215 -10.80 0.42 -7.37
C ALA A 215 -10.79 1.75 -6.64
N GLY A 216 -9.72 2.54 -6.76
CA GLY A 216 -9.60 3.72 -5.93
C GLY A 216 -8.37 4.57 -6.18
N ALA A 217 -8.14 5.52 -5.28
CA ALA A 217 -6.96 6.37 -5.27
C ALA A 217 -6.49 6.67 -3.85
N GLY A 218 -5.27 7.19 -3.72
CA GLY A 218 -4.71 7.54 -2.43
C GLY A 218 -3.59 8.55 -2.51
N ALA A 219 -3.15 8.97 -1.31
CA ALA A 219 -1.99 9.82 -1.11
C ALA A 219 -1.08 9.24 -0.03
N SER A 220 0.21 9.46 -0.15
CA SER A 220 1.20 8.95 0.78
C SER A 220 2.33 9.95 1.02
N VAL A 221 2.99 9.77 2.15
CA VAL A 221 4.27 10.42 2.47
C VAL A 221 5.26 9.35 2.86
N LYS A 222 6.55 9.59 2.58
CA LYS A 222 7.60 8.64 2.93
C LYS A 222 8.86 9.35 3.44
N THR A 223 9.63 8.63 4.25
CA THR A 223 10.95 9.03 4.69
C THR A 223 11.85 7.80 4.78
N GLY A 224 13.14 7.97 4.59
CA GLY A 224 14.06 6.85 4.60
C GLY A 224 15.50 7.25 4.49
N LEU A 225 16.38 6.26 4.45
CA LEU A 225 17.80 6.41 4.24
C LEU A 225 18.23 5.69 2.97
N LYS A 226 18.98 6.39 2.12
CA LYS A 226 19.60 5.84 0.94
C LYS A 226 21.10 5.69 1.19
N PHE A 227 21.59 4.47 1.17
CA PHE A 227 22.98 4.09 1.37
C PHE A 227 23.65 3.88 0.01
N ASN A 228 24.41 4.84 -0.46
CA ASN A 228 25.10 4.78 -1.74
C ASN A 228 26.46 4.08 -1.56
N PHE A 229 26.63 2.89 -2.13
CA PHE A 229 27.89 2.14 -2.10
C PHE A 229 28.84 2.54 -3.24
N SER A 230 28.27 3.01 -4.34
CA SER A 230 28.98 3.48 -5.51
C SER A 230 28.16 4.53 -6.26
N LYS A 231 28.63 4.98 -7.43
CA LYS A 231 27.82 5.82 -8.32
C LYS A 231 26.64 5.06 -8.94
N LEU A 232 26.72 3.73 -8.97
CA LEU A 232 25.73 2.87 -9.61
C LEU A 232 24.81 2.21 -8.59
N LEU A 233 25.36 1.62 -7.53
CA LEU A 233 24.64 0.75 -6.60
C LEU A 233 24.32 1.45 -5.29
N PHE A 234 23.08 1.33 -4.84
CA PHE A 234 22.61 1.78 -3.54
C PHE A 234 21.62 0.79 -2.92
N PHE A 235 21.41 0.94 -1.62
CA PHE A 235 20.34 0.30 -0.88
C PHE A 235 19.53 1.40 -0.18
N GLU A 236 18.21 1.22 -0.07
CA GLU A 236 17.37 2.13 0.70
C GLU A 236 16.50 1.40 1.69
N THR A 237 16.23 2.08 2.81
CA THR A 237 15.20 1.69 3.77
C THR A 237 14.18 2.80 3.84
N THR A 238 12.91 2.48 3.76
CA THR A 238 11.85 3.48 3.68
C THR A 238 10.69 3.12 4.59
N LEU A 239 10.21 4.11 5.32
CA LEU A 239 8.94 4.11 6.01
C LEU A 239 7.97 4.98 5.20
N LYS A 240 6.87 4.41 4.74
CA LYS A 240 5.81 5.07 4.00
C LYS A 240 4.51 4.97 4.78
N THR A 241 3.72 6.01 4.78
CA THR A 241 2.35 5.98 5.31
C THR A 241 1.41 6.65 4.33
N GLY A 242 0.20 6.16 4.26
CA GLY A 242 -0.77 6.67 3.31
C GLY A 242 -2.22 6.49 3.77
N ALA A 243 -3.06 7.24 3.09
CA ALA A 243 -4.51 7.16 3.15
C ALA A 243 -5.05 6.88 1.76
N THR A 244 -5.88 5.87 1.63
CA THR A 244 -6.47 5.45 0.36
C THR A 244 -7.97 5.32 0.50
N LYS A 245 -8.70 5.54 -0.60
CA LYS A 245 -10.13 5.27 -0.69
C LYS A 245 -10.36 4.36 -1.90
N LEU A 246 -10.92 3.19 -1.62
CA LEU A 246 -11.46 2.29 -2.61
C LEU A 246 -12.98 2.53 -2.65
N TRP A 247 -13.51 2.84 -3.82
CA TRP A 247 -14.94 3.09 -4.04
C TRP A 247 -15.60 2.03 -4.89
N ASP A 248 -14.83 1.09 -5.42
CA ASP A 248 -15.32 0.03 -6.30
C ASP A 248 -14.47 -1.23 -6.13
N ILE A 249 -14.68 -1.94 -5.01
CA ILE A 249 -14.10 -3.27 -4.80
C ILE A 249 -15.12 -4.27 -5.34
N HIS A 250 -14.75 -5.05 -6.36
CA HIS A 250 -15.60 -6.10 -6.90
C HIS A 250 -15.82 -7.21 -5.86
N THR A 251 -17.04 -7.70 -5.72
CA THR A 251 -17.44 -8.66 -4.68
C THR A 251 -17.98 -9.97 -5.26
N THR A 252 -19.27 -10.05 -5.54
CA THR A 252 -19.96 -11.30 -5.94
C THR A 252 -19.74 -11.69 -7.40
N GLY A 253 -19.08 -10.87 -8.19
CA GLY A 253 -18.97 -11.00 -9.64
C GLY A 253 -20.14 -10.40 -10.43
N ARG A 254 -21.19 -9.93 -9.76
CA ARG A 254 -22.25 -9.13 -10.40
C ARG A 254 -21.81 -7.67 -10.45
N SER A 255 -22.02 -7.00 -11.57
CA SER A 255 -21.62 -5.60 -11.77
C SER A 255 -22.37 -4.57 -10.90
N VAL A 256 -23.43 -5.01 -10.23
CA VAL A 256 -24.24 -4.18 -9.33
C VAL A 256 -23.82 -4.30 -7.88
N ASP A 257 -22.91 -5.23 -7.57
CA ASP A 257 -22.39 -5.48 -6.24
C ASP A 257 -20.98 -4.94 -6.11
N HIS A 258 -20.73 -4.15 -5.11
CA HIS A 258 -19.40 -3.65 -4.81
C HIS A 258 -19.22 -3.41 -3.32
N ALA A 259 -17.98 -3.23 -2.91
CA ALA A 259 -17.65 -2.71 -1.59
C ALA A 259 -16.85 -1.42 -1.69
N GLU A 260 -16.95 -0.62 -0.63
CA GLU A 260 -16.24 0.63 -0.45
C GLU A 260 -15.45 0.60 0.85
N GLN A 261 -14.21 1.12 0.82
CA GLN A 261 -13.37 1.15 2.02
C GLN A 261 -12.38 2.30 1.98
N ALA A 262 -12.08 2.88 3.15
CA ALA A 262 -10.91 3.73 3.34
C ALA A 262 -9.87 2.97 4.14
N ILE A 263 -8.64 2.88 3.64
CA ILE A 263 -7.54 2.17 4.28
C ILE A 263 -6.42 3.16 4.62
N TYR A 264 -6.02 3.19 5.89
CA TYR A 264 -4.83 3.87 6.36
C TYR A 264 -3.75 2.82 6.61
N PHE A 265 -2.57 3.02 6.04
CA PHE A 265 -1.49 2.06 6.14
C PHE A 265 -0.17 2.69 6.56
N VAL A 266 0.67 1.87 7.16
CA VAL A 266 2.09 2.11 7.34
C VAL A 266 2.83 0.95 6.68
N GLU A 267 3.78 1.26 5.83
CA GLU A 267 4.61 0.32 5.09
C GLU A 267 6.08 0.57 5.41
N PHE A 268 6.83 -0.47 5.71
CA PHE A 268 8.28 -0.44 5.79
C PHE A 268 8.86 -1.36 4.72
N TYR A 269 9.81 -0.85 3.93
CA TYR A 269 10.50 -1.65 2.92
C TYR A 269 12.00 -1.40 2.87
N GLY A 270 12.73 -2.42 2.40
CA GLY A 270 14.12 -2.33 2.02
C GLY A 270 14.28 -2.66 0.55
N ALA A 271 15.01 -1.85 -0.22
CA ALA A 271 15.17 -2.04 -1.65
C ALA A 271 16.61 -1.85 -2.11
N LEU A 272 17.06 -2.71 -3.02
CA LEU A 272 18.28 -2.51 -3.79
C LEU A 272 17.97 -1.65 -5.01
N GLY A 273 18.87 -0.73 -5.32
CA GLY A 273 18.69 0.16 -6.45
C GLY A 273 19.95 0.44 -7.26
N PHE A 274 19.70 0.83 -8.50
CA PHE A 274 20.74 1.22 -9.46
C PHE A 274 20.46 2.62 -9.98
N THR A 275 21.51 3.46 -10.03
CA THR A 275 21.46 4.80 -10.63
C THR A 275 22.24 4.79 -11.94
N ILE A 276 21.64 5.30 -13.03
CA ILE A 276 22.25 5.33 -14.38
C ILE A 276 22.18 6.77 -14.90
N GLY A 277 23.23 7.20 -15.60
CA GLY A 277 23.28 8.55 -16.18
C GLY A 277 23.84 9.59 -15.21
N GLY A 278 23.59 10.87 -15.49
CA GLY A 278 24.19 11.98 -14.75
C GLY A 278 25.61 12.27 -15.24
N LYS A 279 25.78 13.23 -16.16
CA LYS A 279 27.10 13.67 -16.59
C LYS A 279 27.86 14.24 -15.38
N SER A 280 28.97 13.64 -15.03
CA SER A 280 30.00 14.29 -14.22
C SER A 280 30.55 15.46 -15.06
N LYS A 281 30.33 16.70 -14.60
CA LYS A 281 31.12 17.82 -15.08
C LYS A 281 32.53 17.69 -14.56
#